data_78f9a2a4db4d82b8183741a1b21bd740
#
_entry.id   78f9a2a4db4d82b8183741a1b21bd740
#
_cell.length_a   1.000
_cell.length_b   1.000
_cell.length_c   1.000
_cell.angle_alpha   90.00
_cell.angle_beta   90.00
_cell.angle_gamma   90.00
#
_symmetry.space_group_name_H-M   'P 1'
#
loop_
_entity.id
_entity.type
_entity.pdbx_description
1 polymer ?
#
loop_
_entity_poly.entity_id
_entity_poly.type
_entity_poly.pdbx_seq_one_letter_code
_entity_poly.pdbx_strand_id
1 'polypeptide(L)'
;MKSTTNDNNAKYYIKITKDGPYLVYGISNINQEIIVPDDDGESWIYEKGKKFACQSNPTALCRCGHSNEKPFCDGSHSKVQWNPKETASKENVLNNSTVAKSDTFTLYDNQELCSYARFCDAYGGVWSLVKHNSHNANNGVIEHEIAHCPSGRLMLYNNKEGYFYEPKFDPSISLIEDSIIKISGPLWVKGGIRIESSDGTNYEIRNRVTLCRCGKSKNKPFCDSSHIFSNFNDHLMKEEKEKIKTEMLIEEEVYQ
;
A
#
# COMPACT_ATOMS: atom_id res chain seq x y z
N MET A 1 -5.46 28.90 -10.26
CA MET A 1 -5.95 28.26 -9.01
C MET A 1 -4.79 28.12 -8.05
N LYS A 2 -4.85 28.74 -6.86
CA LYS A 2 -3.75 28.69 -5.88
C LYS A 2 -3.71 27.30 -5.25
N SER A 3 -2.55 26.67 -5.31
CA SER A 3 -2.23 25.36 -4.73
C SER A 3 -2.38 25.42 -3.20
N THR A 4 -3.34 24.65 -2.67
CA THR A 4 -3.55 24.44 -1.22
C THR A 4 -2.66 23.30 -0.66
N THR A 5 -1.50 23.03 -1.30
CA THR A 5 -0.67 21.84 -1.01
C THR A 5 0.39 22.03 0.08
N ASN A 6 0.52 23.22 0.70
CA ASN A 6 1.70 23.49 1.55
C ASN A 6 1.56 23.16 3.06
N ASP A 7 0.36 23.10 3.65
CA ASP A 7 0.23 22.93 5.11
C ASP A 7 0.26 21.45 5.57
N ASN A 8 -0.24 20.54 4.76
CA ASN A 8 -0.26 19.10 5.11
C ASN A 8 1.14 18.46 5.09
N ASN A 9 2.03 18.90 4.21
CA ASN A 9 3.39 18.37 4.07
C ASN A 9 4.30 18.68 5.28
N ALA A 10 4.00 19.70 6.06
CA ALA A 10 4.74 20.02 7.29
C ALA A 10 4.28 19.17 8.48
N LYS A 11 3.00 18.75 8.49
CA LYS A 11 2.39 18.00 9.59
C LYS A 11 2.58 16.49 9.47
N TYR A 12 2.42 15.95 8.25
CA TYR A 12 2.47 14.51 7.97
C TYR A 12 3.66 14.17 7.10
N TYR A 13 4.62 13.45 7.62
CA TYR A 13 5.74 12.97 6.84
C TYR A 13 6.37 11.70 7.43
N ILE A 14 7.10 10.99 6.58
CA ILE A 14 7.86 9.81 6.96
C ILE A 14 9.33 10.10 6.69
N LYS A 15 10.17 9.89 7.71
CA LYS A 15 11.63 9.92 7.59
C LYS A 15 12.20 8.51 7.64
N ILE A 16 12.98 8.15 6.65
CA ILE A 16 13.70 6.88 6.63
C ILE A 16 14.99 7.07 7.43
N THR A 17 15.21 6.25 8.45
CA THR A 17 16.47 6.28 9.17
C THR A 17 17.52 5.40 8.50
N LYS A 18 18.77 5.84 8.55
CA LYS A 18 19.88 5.01 8.09
C LYS A 18 19.91 3.72 8.92
N ASP A 19 19.88 2.57 8.24
CA ASP A 19 19.95 1.23 8.84
C ASP A 19 18.87 0.92 9.91
N GLY A 20 17.76 1.69 9.94
CA GLY A 20 16.74 1.60 10.99
C GLY A 20 15.29 1.69 10.45
N PRO A 21 14.32 2.03 11.31
CA PRO A 21 12.89 2.08 11.02
C PRO A 21 12.48 3.24 10.11
N TYR A 22 11.19 3.25 9.76
CA TYR A 22 10.50 4.47 9.32
C TYR A 22 10.08 5.27 10.56
N LEU A 23 10.40 6.56 10.61
CA LEU A 23 9.88 7.51 11.61
C LEU A 23 8.69 8.25 11.00
N VAL A 24 7.51 8.02 11.54
CA VAL A 24 6.24 8.55 11.07
C VAL A 24 5.78 9.69 11.95
N TYR A 25 5.56 10.85 11.37
CA TYR A 25 5.13 12.06 12.06
C TYR A 25 3.67 12.40 11.76
N GLY A 26 2.93 12.84 12.76
CA GLY A 26 1.57 13.37 12.65
C GLY A 26 0.46 12.32 12.56
N ILE A 27 0.78 11.04 12.42
CA ILE A 27 -0.19 9.94 12.34
C ILE A 27 -0.44 9.39 13.75
N SER A 28 -1.70 9.32 14.14
CA SER A 28 -2.10 8.84 15.47
C SER A 28 -2.42 7.34 15.52
N ASN A 29 -2.73 6.74 14.39
CA ASN A 29 -3.07 5.33 14.30
C ASN A 29 -2.59 4.72 13.00
N ILE A 30 -2.18 3.45 13.05
CA ILE A 30 -1.96 2.60 11.88
C ILE A 30 -3.19 1.71 11.76
N ASN A 31 -3.84 1.70 10.60
CA ASN A 31 -5.00 0.86 10.35
C ASN A 31 -4.58 -0.45 9.68
N GLN A 32 -5.40 -1.47 9.73
CA GLN A 32 -5.26 -2.67 8.90
C GLN A 32 -6.33 -2.61 7.81
N GLU A 33 -5.96 -2.95 6.59
CA GLU A 33 -6.86 -3.04 5.45
C GLU A 33 -6.63 -4.40 4.77
N ILE A 34 -7.69 -5.21 4.75
CA ILE A 34 -7.68 -6.61 4.33
C ILE A 34 -8.24 -6.69 2.92
N ILE A 35 -7.48 -7.23 1.99
CA ILE A 35 -7.95 -7.53 0.63
C ILE A 35 -8.98 -8.67 0.71
N VAL A 36 -10.18 -8.40 0.21
CA VAL A 36 -11.28 -9.36 0.16
C VAL A 36 -11.67 -9.59 -1.29
N PRO A 37 -11.89 -10.85 -1.70
CA PRO A 37 -12.31 -11.18 -3.05
C PRO A 37 -13.79 -10.87 -3.29
N ASP A 38 -14.14 -10.78 -4.57
CA ASP A 38 -15.51 -10.91 -5.04
C ASP A 38 -15.94 -12.40 -5.12
N ASP A 39 -17.11 -12.63 -5.71
CA ASP A 39 -17.68 -13.98 -5.88
C ASP A 39 -16.87 -14.86 -6.86
N ASP A 40 -16.07 -14.26 -7.73
CA ASP A 40 -15.19 -14.95 -8.69
C ASP A 40 -13.79 -15.22 -8.09
N GLY A 41 -13.52 -14.74 -6.87
CA GLY A 41 -12.25 -14.92 -6.16
C GLY A 41 -11.19 -13.87 -6.52
N GLU A 42 -11.54 -12.82 -7.25
CA GLU A 42 -10.67 -11.72 -7.64
C GLU A 42 -10.58 -10.69 -6.52
N SER A 43 -9.42 -10.03 -6.34
CA SER A 43 -9.27 -8.94 -5.35
C SER A 43 -10.20 -7.78 -5.71
N TRP A 44 -11.15 -7.43 -4.82
CA TRP A 44 -12.17 -6.46 -5.18
C TRP A 44 -12.35 -5.28 -4.23
N ILE A 45 -12.29 -5.50 -2.92
CA ILE A 45 -12.41 -4.43 -1.92
C ILE A 45 -11.37 -4.54 -0.83
N TYR A 46 -11.23 -3.47 -0.04
CA TYR A 46 -10.52 -3.49 1.24
C TYR A 46 -11.53 -3.44 2.38
N GLU A 47 -11.47 -4.43 3.26
CA GLU A 47 -12.16 -4.37 4.55
C GLU A 47 -11.23 -3.81 5.63
N LYS A 48 -11.84 -3.10 6.59
CA LYS A 48 -11.11 -2.56 7.74
C LYS A 48 -10.87 -3.67 8.76
N GLY A 49 -9.60 -3.86 9.12
CA GLY A 49 -9.21 -4.73 10.22
C GLY A 49 -8.86 -3.93 11.48
N LYS A 50 -7.86 -4.39 12.20
CA LYS A 50 -7.38 -3.81 13.46
C LYS A 50 -6.87 -2.38 13.30
N LYS A 51 -6.88 -1.67 14.41
CA LYS A 51 -6.33 -0.32 14.56
C LYS A 51 -5.27 -0.32 15.66
N PHE A 52 -4.08 0.15 15.33
CA PHE A 52 -2.94 0.21 16.21
C PHE A 52 -2.67 1.66 16.59
N ALA A 53 -2.85 2.02 17.86
CA ALA A 53 -2.59 3.37 18.35
C ALA A 53 -1.09 3.66 18.36
N CYS A 54 -0.69 4.80 17.81
CA CYS A 54 0.68 5.29 17.89
C CYS A 54 0.96 5.85 19.28
N GLN A 55 1.98 5.31 19.95
CA GLN A 55 2.32 5.70 21.33
C GLN A 55 3.29 6.89 21.42
N SER A 56 3.83 7.31 20.29
CA SER A 56 4.81 8.40 20.20
C SER A 56 4.67 9.19 18.89
N ASN A 57 5.25 10.39 18.87
CA ASN A 57 5.40 11.19 17.65
C ASN A 57 6.84 11.74 17.61
N PRO A 58 7.72 11.22 16.72
CA PRO A 58 7.41 10.23 15.68
C PRO A 58 7.17 8.81 16.22
N THR A 59 6.34 8.06 15.48
CA THR A 59 6.17 6.63 15.68
C THR A 59 7.16 5.87 14.80
N ALA A 60 7.87 4.89 15.38
CA ALA A 60 8.81 4.05 14.66
C ALA A 60 8.12 2.79 14.11
N LEU A 61 8.03 2.63 12.78
CA LEU A 61 7.48 1.45 12.13
C LEU A 61 8.58 0.53 11.61
N CYS A 62 8.35 -0.78 11.74
CA CYS A 62 9.28 -1.81 11.31
C CYS A 62 9.52 -1.76 9.80
N ARG A 63 10.81 -1.72 9.40
CA ARG A 63 11.27 -1.75 8.01
C ARG A 63 12.03 -3.03 7.65
N CYS A 64 12.58 -3.73 8.65
CA CYS A 64 13.41 -4.92 8.45
C CYS A 64 12.60 -6.23 8.34
N GLY A 65 11.33 -6.23 8.79
CA GLY A 65 10.46 -7.41 8.82
C GLY A 65 10.63 -8.33 10.03
N HIS A 66 11.55 -8.03 10.96
CA HIS A 66 11.94 -8.91 12.07
C HIS A 66 11.47 -8.45 13.47
N SER A 67 10.75 -7.32 13.58
CA SER A 67 10.19 -6.92 14.86
C SER A 67 9.24 -7.98 15.42
N ASN A 68 9.25 -8.17 16.75
CA ASN A 68 8.28 -8.98 17.48
C ASN A 68 7.02 -8.17 17.84
N GLU A 69 7.10 -6.84 17.74
CA GLU A 69 6.03 -5.90 18.09
C GLU A 69 5.43 -5.22 16.83
N LYS A 70 5.26 -5.97 15.74
CA LYS A 70 4.70 -5.40 14.50
C LYS A 70 3.33 -4.76 14.74
N PRO A 71 3.04 -3.62 14.12
CA PRO A 71 3.81 -2.96 13.06
C PRO A 71 4.97 -2.08 13.54
N PHE A 72 5.16 -1.95 14.84
CA PHE A 72 6.16 -1.06 15.44
C PHE A 72 7.57 -1.65 15.41
N CYS A 73 8.56 -0.79 15.54
CA CYS A 73 9.95 -1.19 15.63
C CYS A 73 10.35 -1.44 17.08
N ASP A 74 10.87 -2.64 17.39
CA ASP A 74 11.38 -3.05 18.69
C ASP A 74 12.92 -3.07 18.77
N GLY A 75 13.61 -2.56 17.72
CA GLY A 75 15.07 -2.57 17.66
C GLY A 75 15.69 -3.85 17.10
N SER A 76 14.90 -4.85 16.75
CA SER A 76 15.41 -6.14 16.19
C SER A 76 16.28 -5.95 14.94
N HIS A 77 16.09 -4.85 14.16
CA HIS A 77 16.90 -4.54 12.98
C HIS A 77 18.41 -4.46 13.27
N SER A 78 18.80 -4.14 14.50
CA SER A 78 20.24 -4.06 14.91
C SER A 78 20.84 -5.43 15.22
N LYS A 79 20.02 -6.49 15.37
CA LYS A 79 20.41 -7.84 15.77
C LYS A 79 20.34 -8.85 14.64
N VAL A 80 19.79 -8.46 13.48
CA VAL A 80 19.58 -9.34 12.34
C VAL A 80 20.29 -8.82 11.10
N GLN A 81 20.68 -9.74 10.22
CA GLN A 81 21.18 -9.35 8.90
C GLN A 81 20.01 -9.01 7.98
N TRP A 82 19.96 -7.78 7.51
CA TRP A 82 19.04 -7.32 6.49
C TRP A 82 19.69 -6.23 5.65
N ASN A 83 19.16 -5.96 4.47
CA ASN A 83 19.69 -4.90 3.61
C ASN A 83 18.83 -3.63 3.75
N PRO A 84 19.30 -2.59 4.44
CA PRO A 84 18.59 -1.32 4.63
C PRO A 84 18.72 -0.37 3.44
N LYS A 85 19.59 -0.66 2.45
CA LYS A 85 19.93 0.26 1.36
C LYS A 85 18.69 0.66 0.57
N GLU A 86 18.48 1.95 0.42
CA GLU A 86 17.52 2.53 -0.49
C GLU A 86 18.04 2.45 -1.92
N THR A 87 17.24 1.93 -2.83
CA THR A 87 17.62 1.65 -4.22
C THR A 87 16.61 2.20 -5.22
N ALA A 88 15.43 2.65 -4.74
CA ALA A 88 14.40 3.19 -5.59
C ALA A 88 14.84 4.48 -6.29
N SER A 89 14.41 4.66 -7.53
CA SER A 89 14.58 5.90 -8.26
C SER A 89 13.86 7.07 -7.55
N LYS A 90 14.45 8.25 -7.62
CA LYS A 90 13.87 9.53 -7.17
C LYS A 90 13.25 10.33 -8.33
N GLU A 91 13.30 9.78 -9.53
CA GLU A 91 12.69 10.39 -10.71
C GLU A 91 11.16 10.33 -10.65
N ASN A 92 10.54 11.12 -11.52
CA ASN A 92 9.08 11.09 -11.69
C ASN A 92 8.61 9.70 -12.12
N VAL A 93 7.56 9.21 -11.48
CA VAL A 93 7.01 7.86 -11.67
C VAL A 93 6.61 7.57 -13.13
N LEU A 94 6.24 8.59 -13.90
CA LEU A 94 5.89 8.45 -15.31
C LEU A 94 7.08 8.12 -16.21
N ASN A 95 8.31 8.48 -15.82
CA ASN A 95 9.50 8.31 -16.67
C ASN A 95 9.77 6.85 -17.05
N ASN A 96 9.47 5.91 -16.12
CA ASN A 96 9.70 4.47 -16.30
C ASN A 96 8.38 3.69 -16.50
N SER A 97 7.33 4.34 -17.01
CA SER A 97 6.03 3.72 -17.20
C SER A 97 5.84 3.19 -18.61
N THR A 98 5.28 2.00 -18.73
CA THR A 98 4.67 1.51 -19.97
C THR A 98 3.30 2.14 -20.18
N VAL A 99 2.78 2.12 -21.42
CA VAL A 99 1.55 2.85 -21.74
C VAL A 99 0.57 1.96 -22.50
N ALA A 100 -0.70 1.94 -22.03
CA ALA A 100 -1.85 1.43 -22.77
C ALA A 100 -2.83 2.57 -23.05
N LYS A 101 -3.42 2.61 -24.27
CA LYS A 101 -4.25 3.74 -24.72
C LYS A 101 -5.55 3.29 -25.36
N SER A 102 -6.58 4.12 -25.17
CA SER A 102 -7.81 4.17 -25.92
C SER A 102 -8.14 5.64 -26.24
N ASP A 103 -9.27 5.89 -26.89
CA ASP A 103 -9.75 7.27 -27.13
C ASP A 103 -10.09 8.00 -25.82
N THR A 104 -10.54 7.26 -24.80
CA THR A 104 -10.98 7.83 -23.52
C THR A 104 -9.85 7.94 -22.52
N PHE A 105 -8.99 6.91 -22.42
CA PHE A 105 -7.99 6.79 -21.38
C PHE A 105 -6.58 6.54 -21.92
N THR A 106 -5.61 7.07 -21.21
CA THR A 106 -4.21 6.67 -21.26
C THR A 106 -3.82 6.13 -19.88
N LEU A 107 -3.47 4.85 -19.82
CA LEU A 107 -2.97 4.18 -18.64
C LEU A 107 -1.44 4.15 -18.66
N TYR A 108 -0.81 4.70 -17.63
CA TYR A 108 0.62 4.58 -17.36
C TYR A 108 0.83 3.52 -16.28
N ASP A 109 1.78 2.63 -16.46
CA ASP A 109 2.09 1.54 -15.53
C ASP A 109 3.58 1.45 -15.23
N ASN A 110 3.97 1.78 -13.98
CA ASN A 110 5.32 1.60 -13.48
C ASN A 110 5.42 0.27 -12.70
N GLN A 111 5.83 -0.79 -13.39
CA GLN A 111 5.84 -2.15 -12.84
C GLN A 111 6.80 -2.35 -11.65
N GLU A 112 7.84 -1.52 -11.51
CA GLU A 112 8.79 -1.59 -10.39
C GLU A 112 8.15 -1.31 -9.03
N LEU A 113 6.96 -0.69 -9.04
CA LEU A 113 6.19 -0.33 -7.85
C LEU A 113 5.05 -1.32 -7.54
N CYS A 114 5.00 -2.47 -8.22
CA CYS A 114 3.94 -3.45 -7.99
C CYS A 114 4.01 -4.03 -6.58
N SER A 115 2.92 -3.95 -5.84
CA SER A 115 2.78 -4.54 -4.50
C SER A 115 1.94 -5.81 -4.47
N TYR A 116 1.58 -6.33 -5.64
CA TYR A 116 0.84 -7.59 -5.82
C TYR A 116 -0.53 -7.63 -5.12
N ALA A 117 -1.25 -6.51 -5.11
CA ALA A 117 -2.60 -6.47 -4.56
C ALA A 117 -3.68 -7.05 -5.50
N ARG A 118 -3.35 -7.23 -6.78
CA ARG A 118 -4.12 -7.92 -7.83
C ARG A 118 -5.47 -7.31 -8.24
N PHE A 119 -5.88 -6.17 -7.73
CA PHE A 119 -7.11 -5.49 -8.17
C PHE A 119 -7.14 -5.21 -9.69
N CYS A 120 -5.98 -5.11 -10.32
CA CYS A 120 -5.84 -4.84 -11.75
C CYS A 120 -5.96 -6.08 -12.64
N ASP A 121 -6.16 -7.26 -12.07
CA ASP A 121 -6.24 -8.53 -12.82
C ASP A 121 -7.69 -8.95 -13.11
N ALA A 122 -8.67 -8.34 -12.41
CA ALA A 122 -10.08 -8.63 -12.58
C ALA A 122 -10.57 -8.37 -14.02
N TYR A 123 -11.64 -9.04 -14.39
CA TYR A 123 -12.34 -8.87 -15.70
C TYR A 123 -11.45 -8.87 -16.94
N GLY A 124 -10.33 -9.61 -16.89
CA GLY A 124 -9.38 -9.74 -18.00
C GLY A 124 -8.25 -8.72 -18.01
N GLY A 125 -8.13 -7.97 -16.92
CA GLY A 125 -7.01 -7.07 -16.63
C GLY A 125 -7.16 -5.65 -17.18
N VAL A 126 -6.82 -4.68 -16.34
CA VAL A 126 -6.99 -3.24 -16.60
C VAL A 126 -6.36 -2.77 -17.93
N TRP A 127 -5.23 -3.36 -18.31
CA TRP A 127 -4.54 -3.01 -19.57
C TRP A 127 -5.37 -3.40 -20.81
N SER A 128 -6.03 -4.57 -20.77
CA SER A 128 -6.94 -5.04 -21.81
C SER A 128 -8.22 -4.22 -21.81
N LEU A 129 -8.79 -3.98 -20.62
CA LEU A 129 -9.98 -3.15 -20.47
C LEU A 129 -9.78 -1.74 -21.05
N VAL A 130 -8.62 -1.11 -20.79
CA VAL A 130 -8.29 0.22 -21.36
C VAL A 130 -8.18 0.14 -22.87
N LYS A 131 -7.42 -0.83 -23.43
CA LYS A 131 -7.21 -0.95 -24.88
C LYS A 131 -8.49 -1.20 -25.65
N HIS A 132 -9.43 -1.95 -25.08
CA HIS A 132 -10.68 -2.37 -25.75
C HIS A 132 -11.91 -1.62 -25.19
N ASN A 133 -11.72 -0.45 -24.55
CA ASN A 133 -12.79 0.36 -23.97
C ASN A 133 -13.64 1.08 -25.03
N SER A 134 -14.40 0.30 -25.80
CA SER A 134 -15.32 0.84 -26.78
C SER A 134 -16.55 1.47 -26.11
N HIS A 135 -16.93 2.67 -26.54
CA HIS A 135 -18.13 3.37 -26.05
C HIS A 135 -18.17 3.56 -24.52
N ASN A 136 -17.01 3.60 -23.84
CA ASN A 136 -16.90 3.77 -22.39
C ASN A 136 -17.55 2.64 -21.55
N ALA A 137 -17.77 1.48 -22.11
CA ALA A 137 -18.48 0.38 -21.45
C ALA A 137 -17.80 -0.10 -20.15
N ASN A 138 -16.46 0.02 -20.08
CA ASN A 138 -15.67 -0.48 -18.95
C ASN A 138 -15.16 0.62 -18.00
N ASN A 139 -15.60 1.89 -18.18
CA ASN A 139 -15.06 3.00 -17.38
C ASN A 139 -15.12 2.73 -15.86
N GLY A 140 -16.26 2.29 -15.35
CA GLY A 140 -16.44 2.05 -13.92
C GLY A 140 -15.51 0.98 -13.37
N VAL A 141 -15.29 -0.10 -14.11
CA VAL A 141 -14.37 -1.19 -13.73
C VAL A 141 -12.93 -0.69 -13.76
N ILE A 142 -12.52 -0.01 -14.85
CA ILE A 142 -11.18 0.56 -14.99
C ILE A 142 -10.87 1.52 -13.83
N GLU A 143 -11.78 2.43 -13.52
CA GLU A 143 -11.63 3.40 -12.42
C GLU A 143 -11.57 2.71 -11.07
N HIS A 144 -12.38 1.66 -10.84
CA HIS A 144 -12.35 0.85 -9.63
C HIS A 144 -10.98 0.16 -9.45
N GLU A 145 -10.50 -0.55 -10.45
CA GLU A 145 -9.22 -1.26 -10.39
C GLU A 145 -8.05 -0.28 -10.15
N ILE A 146 -8.06 0.87 -10.83
CA ILE A 146 -7.06 1.92 -10.64
C ILE A 146 -7.13 2.48 -9.23
N ALA A 147 -8.33 2.81 -8.72
CA ALA A 147 -8.52 3.36 -7.38
C ALA A 147 -8.00 2.43 -6.27
N HIS A 148 -8.11 1.13 -6.48
CA HIS A 148 -7.69 0.10 -5.52
C HIS A 148 -6.22 -0.33 -5.65
N CYS A 149 -5.48 0.14 -6.68
CA CYS A 149 -4.03 -0.09 -6.76
C CYS A 149 -3.31 0.67 -5.63
N PRO A 150 -2.80 0.01 -4.57
CA PRO A 150 -2.34 0.72 -3.38
C PRO A 150 -1.02 1.45 -3.59
N SER A 151 -0.19 0.99 -4.50
CA SER A 151 1.10 1.62 -4.77
C SER A 151 1.00 2.86 -5.67
N GLY A 152 -0.16 3.09 -6.32
CA GLY A 152 -0.30 4.13 -7.32
C GLY A 152 0.62 3.93 -8.53
N ARG A 153 1.04 2.68 -8.81
CA ARG A 153 1.84 2.37 -10.00
C ARG A 153 1.04 2.57 -11.28
N LEU A 154 -0.29 2.33 -11.20
CA LEU A 154 -1.25 2.49 -12.28
C LEU A 154 -1.83 3.90 -12.21
N MET A 155 -1.58 4.71 -13.24
CA MET A 155 -2.01 6.10 -13.31
C MET A 155 -2.87 6.28 -14.57
N LEU A 156 -4.13 6.59 -14.37
CA LEU A 156 -5.12 6.73 -15.44
C LEU A 156 -5.32 8.19 -15.81
N TYR A 157 -5.00 8.56 -17.04
CA TYR A 157 -5.26 9.88 -17.59
C TYR A 157 -6.52 9.86 -18.43
N ASN A 158 -7.48 10.72 -18.13
CA ASN A 158 -8.68 10.92 -18.95
C ASN A 158 -8.33 11.87 -20.11
N ASN A 159 -8.30 11.34 -21.33
CA ASN A 159 -7.89 12.07 -22.53
C ASN A 159 -8.89 13.16 -22.93
N LYS A 160 -10.17 13.00 -22.56
CA LYS A 160 -11.24 13.95 -22.92
C LYS A 160 -11.30 15.13 -21.93
N GLU A 161 -11.11 14.84 -20.66
CA GLU A 161 -11.26 15.81 -19.58
C GLU A 161 -9.92 16.43 -19.15
N GLY A 162 -8.79 15.81 -19.54
CA GLY A 162 -7.46 16.39 -19.36
C GLY A 162 -6.90 16.31 -17.94
N TYR A 163 -7.25 15.29 -17.17
CA TYR A 163 -6.72 15.10 -15.81
C TYR A 163 -6.41 13.63 -15.51
N PHE A 164 -5.54 13.42 -14.51
CA PHE A 164 -5.32 12.10 -13.94
C PHE A 164 -6.43 11.74 -12.95
N TYR A 165 -7.02 10.56 -13.13
CA TYR A 165 -7.96 10.01 -12.15
C TYR A 165 -7.23 9.56 -10.90
N GLU A 166 -7.58 10.15 -9.75
CA GLU A 166 -7.03 9.80 -8.45
C GLU A 166 -8.12 9.80 -7.37
N PRO A 167 -8.23 8.74 -6.57
CA PRO A 167 -9.16 8.72 -5.45
C PRO A 167 -8.74 9.74 -4.39
N LYS A 168 -9.70 10.30 -3.68
CA LYS A 168 -9.45 11.17 -2.53
C LYS A 168 -9.04 10.36 -1.32
N PHE A 169 -7.89 10.67 -0.75
CA PHE A 169 -7.42 10.09 0.50
C PHE A 169 -7.01 11.20 1.49
N ASP A 170 -7.44 11.03 2.73
CA ASP A 170 -6.85 11.75 3.85
C ASP A 170 -5.48 11.14 4.23
N PRO A 171 -4.55 11.94 4.77
CA PRO A 171 -3.27 11.45 5.24
C PRO A 171 -3.43 10.32 6.25
N SER A 172 -3.02 9.11 5.86
CA SER A 172 -3.15 7.90 6.68
C SER A 172 -2.14 6.83 6.28
N ILE A 173 -1.92 5.89 7.20
CA ILE A 173 -1.06 4.72 6.97
C ILE A 173 -1.83 3.47 7.36
N SER A 174 -1.79 2.45 6.51
CA SER A 174 -2.40 1.15 6.75
C SER A 174 -1.42 0.02 6.52
N LEU A 175 -1.68 -1.11 7.17
CA LEU A 175 -1.09 -2.41 6.84
C LEU A 175 -2.00 -3.08 5.84
N ILE A 176 -1.48 -3.48 4.69
CA ILE A 176 -2.24 -4.33 3.77
C ILE A 176 -2.07 -5.78 4.22
N GLU A 177 -3.19 -6.49 4.30
CA GLU A 177 -3.23 -7.93 4.50
C GLU A 177 -3.99 -8.58 3.35
N ASP A 178 -3.53 -9.72 2.90
CA ASP A 178 -4.14 -10.44 1.80
C ASP A 178 -4.80 -11.73 2.32
N SER A 179 -6.13 -11.72 2.42
CA SER A 179 -6.90 -12.86 2.93
C SER A 179 -6.96 -14.02 1.94
N ILE A 180 -6.78 -13.75 0.65
CA ILE A 180 -6.85 -14.74 -0.43
C ILE A 180 -5.62 -15.65 -0.39
N ILE A 181 -4.43 -15.05 -0.43
CA ILE A 181 -3.15 -15.79 -0.43
C ILE A 181 -2.54 -15.95 0.97
N LYS A 182 -3.16 -15.35 2.01
CA LYS A 182 -2.76 -15.42 3.43
C LYS A 182 -1.35 -14.89 3.70
N ILE A 183 -0.99 -13.80 3.05
CA ILE A 183 0.32 -13.12 3.16
C ILE A 183 0.10 -11.69 3.63
N SER A 184 0.96 -11.21 4.52
CA SER A 184 1.00 -9.83 4.94
C SER A 184 1.69 -8.97 3.87
N GLY A 185 1.03 -7.89 3.43
CA GLY A 185 1.52 -6.98 2.41
C GLY A 185 2.35 -5.81 2.96
N PRO A 186 2.52 -4.74 2.19
CA PRO A 186 3.29 -3.56 2.56
C PRO A 186 2.55 -2.61 3.52
N LEU A 187 3.24 -1.53 3.91
CA LEU A 187 2.58 -0.33 4.43
C LEU A 187 1.95 0.42 3.26
N TRP A 188 0.68 0.78 3.37
CA TRP A 188 -0.02 1.66 2.44
C TRP A 188 -0.06 3.08 3.00
N VAL A 189 0.67 3.98 2.37
CA VAL A 189 0.74 5.40 2.73
C VAL A 189 -0.15 6.17 1.78
N LYS A 190 -1.11 6.92 2.31
CA LYS A 190 -2.16 7.62 1.56
C LYS A 190 -2.18 9.12 1.86
N GLY A 191 -2.75 9.92 0.93
CA GLY A 191 -3.02 11.34 1.12
C GLY A 191 -1.81 12.25 0.96
N GLY A 192 -0.85 11.88 0.10
CA GLY A 192 0.26 12.75 -0.27
C GLY A 192 1.28 12.96 0.86
N ILE A 193 1.47 12.00 1.74
CA ILE A 193 2.46 12.07 2.82
C ILE A 193 3.88 12.10 2.21
N ARG A 194 4.67 13.10 2.57
CA ARG A 194 6.06 13.25 2.15
C ARG A 194 6.94 12.13 2.72
N ILE A 195 7.81 11.57 1.88
CA ILE A 195 8.79 10.54 2.28
C ILE A 195 10.20 11.10 2.08
N GLU A 196 10.92 11.25 3.20
CA GLU A 196 12.31 11.70 3.24
C GLU A 196 13.24 10.49 3.33
N SER A 197 14.16 10.38 2.37
CA SER A 197 15.21 9.38 2.35
C SER A 197 16.21 9.59 3.49
N SER A 198 16.99 8.55 3.83
CA SER A 198 18.02 8.61 4.86
C SER A 198 19.16 9.59 4.54
N ASP A 199 19.31 10.02 3.28
CA ASP A 199 20.26 11.06 2.84
C ASP A 199 19.69 12.50 2.95
N GLY A 200 18.45 12.66 3.43
CA GLY A 200 17.78 13.95 3.59
C GLY A 200 17.06 14.46 2.34
N THR A 201 17.14 13.78 1.21
CA THR A 201 16.37 14.13 0.01
C THR A 201 14.97 13.54 0.06
N ASN A 202 14.06 14.05 -0.76
CA ASN A 202 12.70 13.55 -0.80
C ASN A 202 12.45 12.67 -2.04
N TYR A 203 11.61 11.66 -1.86
CA TYR A 203 10.97 10.97 -2.98
C TYR A 203 9.84 11.82 -3.54
N GLU A 204 9.41 11.53 -4.78
CA GLU A 204 8.23 12.17 -5.38
C GLU A 204 7.01 12.02 -4.45
N ILE A 205 6.31 13.14 -4.20
CA ILE A 205 5.07 13.11 -3.41
C ILE A 205 3.95 12.58 -4.30
N ARG A 206 3.42 11.43 -3.94
CA ARG A 206 2.31 10.77 -4.63
C ARG A 206 1.13 10.59 -3.68
N ASN A 207 -0.09 10.60 -4.22
CA ASN A 207 -1.32 10.44 -3.45
C ASN A 207 -1.36 9.13 -2.64
N ARG A 208 -0.72 8.07 -3.18
CA ARG A 208 -0.59 6.76 -2.54
C ARG A 208 0.71 6.08 -2.94
N VAL A 209 1.33 5.42 -2.00
CA VAL A 209 2.53 4.60 -2.21
C VAL A 209 2.52 3.41 -1.27
N THR A 210 3.24 2.35 -1.62
CA THR A 210 3.46 1.21 -0.73
C THR A 210 4.93 1.14 -0.32
N LEU A 211 5.17 1.09 1.01
CA LEU A 211 6.51 0.95 1.58
C LEU A 211 6.75 -0.49 2.03
N CYS A 212 7.96 -0.96 1.79
CA CYS A 212 8.41 -2.28 2.21
C CYS A 212 8.44 -2.40 3.74
N ARG A 213 7.74 -3.39 4.30
CA ARG A 213 7.85 -3.76 5.72
C ARG A 213 8.37 -5.17 5.97
N CYS A 214 8.55 -5.97 4.91
CA CYS A 214 9.13 -7.32 5.00
C CYS A 214 10.67 -7.34 4.98
N GLY A 215 11.31 -6.21 4.67
CA GLY A 215 12.76 -6.06 4.58
C GLY A 215 13.41 -6.64 3.32
N LYS A 216 12.65 -7.29 2.42
CA LYS A 216 13.18 -8.05 1.27
C LYS A 216 13.11 -7.32 -0.07
N SER A 217 12.39 -6.19 -0.18
CA SER A 217 12.30 -5.42 -1.43
C SER A 217 13.68 -5.09 -1.99
N LYS A 218 13.82 -5.18 -3.31
CA LYS A 218 14.99 -4.74 -4.09
C LYS A 218 14.84 -3.28 -4.56
N ASN A 219 13.64 -2.70 -4.38
CA ASN A 219 13.29 -1.33 -4.74
C ASN A 219 12.98 -0.46 -3.49
N LYS A 220 13.75 -0.62 -2.40
CA LYS A 220 13.52 0.12 -1.15
C LYS A 220 13.65 1.63 -1.34
N PRO A 221 12.77 2.42 -0.72
CA PRO A 221 11.83 2.06 0.35
C PRO A 221 10.52 1.45 -0.13
N PHE A 222 10.24 1.49 -1.43
CA PHE A 222 8.97 1.00 -1.97
C PHE A 222 8.87 -0.52 -1.96
N CYS A 223 7.65 -1.01 -1.97
CA CYS A 223 7.37 -2.42 -2.16
C CYS A 223 7.56 -2.80 -3.63
N ASP A 224 8.08 -4.01 -3.88
CA ASP A 224 8.28 -4.61 -5.20
C ASP A 224 7.76 -6.05 -5.27
N SER A 225 6.78 -6.38 -4.43
CA SER A 225 6.19 -7.72 -4.29
C SER A 225 7.09 -8.79 -3.63
N SER A 226 8.30 -8.48 -3.19
CA SER A 226 9.21 -9.45 -2.55
C SER A 226 8.61 -10.13 -1.31
N HIS A 227 7.60 -9.53 -0.66
CA HIS A 227 6.89 -10.13 0.46
C HIS A 227 6.17 -11.43 0.09
N ILE A 228 5.68 -11.54 -1.17
CA ILE A 228 5.03 -12.76 -1.70
C ILE A 228 6.03 -13.92 -1.73
N PHE A 229 7.18 -13.71 -2.38
CA PHE A 229 8.20 -14.75 -2.54
C PHE A 229 8.90 -15.14 -1.24
N SER A 230 8.88 -14.25 -0.23
CA SER A 230 9.43 -14.50 1.10
C SER A 230 8.39 -15.06 2.08
N ASN A 231 7.15 -15.28 1.66
CA ASN A 231 6.03 -15.70 2.49
C ASN A 231 5.92 -14.86 3.77
N PHE A 232 6.04 -13.53 3.62
CA PHE A 232 6.03 -12.64 4.77
C PHE A 232 4.69 -12.68 5.48
N ASN A 233 4.72 -12.97 6.78
CA ASN A 233 3.53 -12.97 7.63
C ASN A 233 3.88 -12.29 8.96
N ASP A 234 3.12 -11.27 9.34
CA ASP A 234 3.28 -10.58 10.62
C ASP A 234 2.43 -11.19 11.74
N HIS A 235 1.62 -12.20 11.40
CA HIS A 235 0.72 -12.95 12.28
C HIS A 235 -0.45 -12.12 12.87
N LEU A 236 -0.68 -10.89 12.41
CA LEU A 236 -1.75 -10.05 12.94
C LEU A 236 -3.16 -10.51 12.50
N MET A 237 -3.28 -11.21 11.36
CA MET A 237 -4.56 -11.78 10.91
C MET A 237 -4.98 -13.04 11.69
N LYS A 238 -4.04 -13.82 12.25
CA LYS A 238 -4.34 -15.10 12.91
C LYS A 238 -5.13 -14.95 14.21
N GLU A 239 -4.92 -13.86 14.94
CA GLU A 239 -5.56 -13.62 16.23
C GLU A 239 -7.08 -13.43 16.13
N GLU A 240 -7.61 -12.94 15.00
CA GLU A 240 -9.06 -12.79 14.83
C GLU A 240 -9.78 -14.12 14.66
N LYS A 241 -9.20 -15.06 13.90
CA LYS A 241 -9.81 -16.38 13.70
C LYS A 241 -9.85 -17.22 14.98
N GLU A 242 -8.84 -17.08 15.83
CA GLU A 242 -8.81 -17.77 17.13
C GLU A 242 -9.80 -17.16 18.11
N LYS A 243 -9.98 -15.82 18.13
CA LYS A 243 -10.98 -15.16 18.95
C LYS A 243 -12.41 -15.55 18.57
N ILE A 244 -12.75 -15.46 17.28
CA ILE A 244 -14.08 -15.86 16.78
C ILE A 244 -14.37 -17.32 17.10
N LYS A 245 -13.39 -18.20 16.93
CA LYS A 245 -13.54 -19.63 17.27
C LYS A 245 -13.73 -19.87 18.78
N THR A 246 -13.04 -19.09 19.61
CA THR A 246 -13.15 -19.16 21.07
C THR A 246 -14.48 -18.57 21.53
N GLU A 247 -14.96 -17.47 20.96
CA GLU A 247 -16.26 -16.86 21.25
C GLU A 247 -17.41 -17.80 20.83
N MET A 248 -17.33 -18.44 19.65
CA MET A 248 -18.32 -19.44 19.22
C MET A 248 -18.34 -20.67 20.12
N LEU A 249 -17.18 -21.15 20.60
CA LEU A 249 -17.12 -22.29 21.53
C LEU A 249 -17.69 -21.96 22.90
N ILE A 250 -17.49 -20.73 23.38
CA ILE A 250 -18.07 -20.27 24.65
C ILE A 250 -19.60 -20.13 24.55
N GLU A 251 -20.11 -19.65 23.40
CA GLU A 251 -21.57 -19.58 23.17
C GLU A 251 -22.20 -20.99 23.11
N GLU A 252 -21.55 -21.99 22.53
CA GLU A 252 -22.05 -23.37 22.49
C GLU A 252 -22.06 -24.04 23.88
N GLU A 253 -21.11 -23.72 24.78
CA GLU A 253 -21.08 -24.21 26.14
C GLU A 253 -22.12 -23.59 27.08
N VAL A 254 -22.60 -22.39 26.77
CA VAL A 254 -23.63 -21.69 27.59
C VAL A 254 -25.05 -22.17 27.28
N TYR A 255 -25.24 -22.84 26.14
CA TYR A 255 -26.55 -23.40 25.72
C TYR A 255 -26.71 -24.91 25.92
N GLN A 256 -25.75 -25.57 26.58
CA GLN A 256 -25.86 -26.96 27.07
C GLN A 256 -26.10 -26.99 28.57
#